data_ccffa3a78190f051379161ec8ac41e68
#
_entry.id   ccffa3a78190f051379161ec8ac41e68
#
_cell.length_a   1.000
_cell.length_b   1.000
_cell.length_c   1.000
_cell.angle_alpha   90.00
_cell.angle_beta   90.00
_cell.angle_gamma   90.00
#
_symmetry.space_group_name_H-M   'P 1'
#
loop_
_entity.id
_entity.type
_entity.pdbx_description
1 polymer ?
#
loop_
_entity_poly.entity_id
_entity_poly.type
_entity_poly.pdbx_seq_one_letter_code
_entity_poly.pdbx_strand_id
1 'polypeptide(L)'
;MKHLVIASISQHLFRDYAYTIRHGLAAGMRRRGGLGFLPFEPSETPESRFLRTLSLENKVVYDVGAFEGVLTLFFARKAKQVIAYEPNPRNFARCVENIRLNDLKNVQVLNRGVSDRSGTINLTYDPLMPGAGSGEMAIAHQISSSIKSSQNLEIPIVSLDDDISLNDLAAPDLIKIDIEGLEFQALKGMQRTLWERRPDLFIEMHGATPKEKVEIAEAVMDLLETCGYRIFDVERGRYLTRASLGNQRPGHLYCTRD
;
A
#
# COMPACT_ATOMS: atom_id res chain seq x y z
N MET A 1 -8.72 22.84 -1.87
CA MET A 1 -10.17 23.07 -1.66
C MET A 1 -11.06 22.20 -2.57
N LYS A 2 -10.91 22.20 -3.91
CA LYS A 2 -11.78 21.39 -4.82
C LYS A 2 -11.70 19.88 -4.54
N HIS A 3 -10.50 19.33 -4.28
CA HIS A 3 -10.32 17.90 -3.99
C HIS A 3 -10.97 17.47 -2.67
N LEU A 4 -10.91 18.30 -1.62
CA LEU A 4 -11.57 18.05 -0.33
C LEU A 4 -13.09 18.01 -0.45
N VAL A 5 -13.66 18.93 -1.24
CA VAL A 5 -15.11 18.96 -1.48
C VAL A 5 -15.57 17.72 -2.26
N ILE A 6 -14.81 17.32 -3.27
CA ILE A 6 -15.10 16.12 -4.07
C ILE A 6 -14.97 14.85 -3.20
N ALA A 7 -13.95 14.75 -2.38
CA ALA A 7 -13.77 13.63 -1.46
C ALA A 7 -14.91 13.55 -0.44
N SER A 8 -15.31 14.67 0.15
CA SER A 8 -16.45 14.75 1.08
C SER A 8 -17.78 14.35 0.42
N ILE A 9 -18.05 14.84 -0.79
CA ILE A 9 -19.24 14.46 -1.56
C ILE A 9 -19.24 12.96 -1.86
N SER A 10 -18.10 12.43 -2.30
CA SER A 10 -17.93 11.00 -2.57
C SER A 10 -18.23 10.14 -1.35
N GLN A 11 -17.70 10.55 -0.19
CA GLN A 11 -17.85 9.81 1.07
C GLN A 11 -19.30 9.87 1.61
N HIS A 12 -20.01 10.98 1.46
CA HIS A 12 -21.37 11.14 2.00
C HIS A 12 -22.48 10.65 1.08
N LEU A 13 -22.40 10.95 -0.23
CA LEU A 13 -23.47 10.63 -1.16
C LEU A 13 -23.29 9.29 -1.88
N PHE A 14 -22.06 8.85 -2.12
CA PHE A 14 -21.76 7.65 -2.92
C PHE A 14 -21.07 6.54 -2.15
N ARG A 15 -20.95 6.67 -0.82
CA ARG A 15 -20.28 5.71 0.03
C ARG A 15 -20.75 4.27 -0.19
N ASP A 16 -22.05 4.08 -0.32
CA ASP A 16 -22.66 2.76 -0.45
C ASP A 16 -23.13 2.44 -1.88
N TYR A 17 -22.85 3.34 -2.81
CA TYR A 17 -23.15 3.10 -4.22
C TYR A 17 -22.17 2.10 -4.83
N ALA A 18 -22.71 0.99 -5.32
CA ALA A 18 -21.93 -0.04 -6.00
C ALA A 18 -21.93 0.18 -7.50
N TYR A 19 -20.76 0.18 -8.12
CA TYR A 19 -20.62 0.43 -9.56
C TYR A 19 -19.46 -0.38 -10.14
N THR A 20 -19.38 -0.43 -11.47
CA THR A 20 -18.21 -0.98 -12.19
C THR A 20 -17.20 0.15 -12.44
N ILE A 21 -15.96 -0.08 -12.04
CA ILE A 21 -14.83 0.84 -12.28
C ILE A 21 -14.62 0.97 -13.80
N ARG A 22 -14.60 2.19 -14.31
CA ARG A 22 -14.48 2.44 -15.75
C ARG A 22 -13.04 2.48 -16.22
N HIS A 23 -12.12 3.02 -15.40
CA HIS A 23 -10.76 3.33 -15.80
C HIS A 23 -9.74 2.83 -14.77
N GLY A 24 -8.46 2.80 -15.14
CA GLY A 24 -7.37 2.43 -14.25
C GLY A 24 -7.10 0.93 -14.17
N LEU A 25 -6.33 0.50 -13.15
CA LEU A 25 -5.86 -0.87 -12.99
C LEU A 25 -6.99 -1.87 -12.74
N ALA A 26 -7.99 -1.49 -11.96
CA ALA A 26 -9.13 -2.32 -11.61
C ALA A 26 -10.35 -2.10 -12.54
N ALA A 27 -10.16 -1.53 -13.74
CA ALA A 27 -11.23 -1.34 -14.71
C ALA A 27 -11.96 -2.66 -15.01
N GLY A 28 -13.30 -2.61 -15.04
CA GLY A 28 -14.17 -3.76 -15.21
C GLY A 28 -14.54 -4.47 -13.90
N MET A 29 -13.88 -4.16 -12.77
CA MET A 29 -14.22 -4.69 -11.45
C MET A 29 -15.32 -3.85 -10.79
N ARG A 30 -16.11 -4.48 -9.94
CA ARG A 30 -17.11 -3.79 -9.13
C ARG A 30 -16.53 -3.29 -7.82
N ARG A 31 -16.94 -2.10 -7.39
CA ARG A 31 -16.62 -1.59 -6.05
C ARG A 31 -17.76 -0.76 -5.47
N ARG A 32 -17.70 -0.55 -4.16
CA ARG A 32 -18.50 0.46 -3.45
C ARG A 32 -17.62 1.63 -3.04
N GLY A 33 -18.20 2.82 -3.03
CA GLY A 33 -17.50 4.04 -2.66
C GLY A 33 -16.55 4.56 -3.73
N GLY A 34 -16.07 5.79 -3.53
CA GLY A 34 -15.23 6.48 -4.51
C GLY A 34 -16.00 7.00 -5.72
N LEU A 35 -15.28 7.52 -6.70
CA LEU A 35 -15.84 8.20 -7.88
C LEU A 35 -15.43 7.54 -9.21
N GLY A 36 -14.98 6.29 -9.19
CA GLY A 36 -14.52 5.57 -10.40
C GLY A 36 -15.62 5.26 -11.42
N PHE A 37 -16.86 5.65 -11.16
CA PHE A 37 -17.97 5.61 -12.11
C PHE A 37 -18.04 6.86 -13.00
N LEU A 38 -17.34 7.94 -12.63
CA LEU A 38 -17.33 9.16 -13.44
C LEU A 38 -16.64 8.91 -14.79
N PRO A 39 -17.09 9.58 -15.86
CA PRO A 39 -16.56 9.35 -17.20
C PRO A 39 -15.19 9.99 -17.46
N PHE A 40 -14.59 10.60 -16.45
CA PHE A 40 -13.27 11.20 -16.58
C PHE A 40 -12.19 10.11 -16.54
N GLU A 41 -11.46 9.98 -17.64
CA GLU A 41 -10.28 9.12 -17.68
C GLU A 41 -9.11 9.85 -17.03
N PRO A 42 -8.63 9.39 -15.85
CA PRO A 42 -7.42 9.94 -15.28
C PRO A 42 -6.25 9.60 -16.19
N SER A 43 -5.29 10.53 -16.31
CA SER A 43 -4.02 10.24 -16.99
C SER A 43 -3.35 9.04 -16.32
N GLU A 44 -2.85 8.11 -17.13
CA GLU A 44 -2.14 6.93 -16.63
C GLU A 44 -0.86 7.36 -15.90
N THR A 45 -0.74 6.99 -14.63
CA THR A 45 0.44 7.28 -13.81
C THR A 45 1.61 6.35 -14.18
N PRO A 46 2.88 6.75 -13.94
CA PRO A 46 4.03 5.84 -14.06
C PRO A 46 3.85 4.55 -13.27
N GLU A 47 3.33 4.65 -12.05
CA GLU A 47 2.97 3.52 -11.18
C GLU A 47 2.01 2.55 -11.88
N SER A 48 0.84 3.04 -12.33
CA SER A 48 -0.17 2.18 -12.94
C SER A 48 0.32 1.53 -14.23
N ARG A 49 1.12 2.25 -15.02
CA ARG A 49 1.78 1.71 -16.20
C ARG A 49 2.74 0.59 -15.84
N PHE A 50 3.57 0.79 -14.83
CA PHE A 50 4.52 -0.20 -14.36
C PHE A 50 3.83 -1.46 -13.83
N LEU A 51 2.83 -1.30 -12.94
CA LEU A 51 2.08 -2.43 -12.36
C LEU A 51 1.41 -3.30 -13.44
N ARG A 52 0.99 -2.72 -14.58
CA ARG A 52 0.45 -3.49 -15.71
C ARG A 52 1.46 -4.43 -16.33
N THR A 53 2.76 -4.09 -16.29
CA THR A 53 3.83 -4.91 -16.89
C THR A 53 4.18 -6.14 -16.05
N LEU A 54 3.79 -6.17 -14.77
CA LEU A 54 4.13 -7.27 -13.87
C LEU A 54 3.44 -8.57 -14.30
N SER A 55 4.23 -9.62 -14.41
CA SER A 55 3.74 -10.99 -14.60
C SER A 55 3.41 -11.60 -13.25
N LEU A 56 2.12 -11.75 -12.96
CA LEU A 56 1.63 -12.21 -11.66
C LEU A 56 0.99 -13.60 -11.71
N GLU A 57 0.96 -14.22 -12.88
CA GLU A 57 0.40 -15.56 -13.05
C GLU A 57 1.14 -16.57 -12.16
N ASN A 58 0.38 -17.40 -11.44
CA ASN A 58 0.85 -18.37 -10.45
C ASN A 58 1.58 -17.79 -9.23
N LYS A 59 1.64 -16.46 -9.08
CA LYS A 59 2.32 -15.79 -7.96
C LYS A 59 1.40 -15.57 -6.76
N VAL A 60 2.01 -15.58 -5.57
CA VAL A 60 1.41 -15.11 -4.32
C VAL A 60 1.80 -13.64 -4.14
N VAL A 61 0.80 -12.77 -4.05
CA VAL A 61 1.00 -11.33 -3.90
C VAL A 61 0.55 -10.87 -2.52
N TYR A 62 1.39 -10.11 -1.84
CA TYR A 62 1.01 -9.43 -0.61
C TYR A 62 0.74 -7.96 -0.89
N ASP A 63 -0.43 -7.46 -0.48
CA ASP A 63 -0.85 -6.07 -0.61
C ASP A 63 -0.88 -5.43 0.78
N VAL A 64 0.24 -4.84 1.20
CA VAL A 64 0.41 -4.20 2.50
C VAL A 64 -0.01 -2.75 2.39
N GLY A 65 -1.07 -2.38 3.13
CA GLY A 65 -1.80 -1.12 2.98
C GLY A 65 -2.85 -1.20 1.87
N ALA A 66 -3.76 -2.18 1.97
CA ALA A 66 -4.75 -2.46 0.93
C ALA A 66 -5.85 -1.39 0.81
N PHE A 67 -6.03 -0.55 1.84
CA PHE A 67 -7.08 0.46 1.89
C PHE A 67 -8.47 -0.15 1.58
N GLU A 68 -9.22 0.39 0.63
CA GLU A 68 -10.51 -0.15 0.18
C GLU A 68 -10.37 -1.29 -0.86
N GLY A 69 -9.15 -1.76 -1.14
CA GLY A 69 -8.88 -2.95 -1.95
C GLY A 69 -8.83 -2.73 -3.46
N VAL A 70 -8.61 -1.52 -3.97
CA VAL A 70 -8.58 -1.29 -5.44
C VAL A 70 -7.41 -2.00 -6.10
N LEU A 71 -6.20 -1.92 -5.52
CA LEU A 71 -5.04 -2.68 -6.01
C LEU A 71 -5.18 -4.16 -5.71
N THR A 72 -5.74 -4.54 -4.56
CA THR A 72 -6.09 -5.92 -4.24
C THR A 72 -6.95 -6.56 -5.33
N LEU A 73 -7.99 -5.86 -5.83
CA LEU A 73 -8.82 -6.32 -6.95
C LEU A 73 -8.00 -6.53 -8.23
N PHE A 74 -7.10 -5.60 -8.53
CA PHE A 74 -6.22 -5.71 -9.69
C PHE A 74 -5.29 -6.93 -9.58
N PHE A 75 -4.63 -7.12 -8.43
CA PHE A 75 -3.75 -8.26 -8.19
C PHE A 75 -4.52 -9.58 -8.25
N ALA A 76 -5.69 -9.65 -7.64
CA ALA A 76 -6.49 -10.86 -7.57
C ALA A 76 -6.94 -11.40 -8.94
N ARG A 77 -7.08 -10.53 -9.95
CA ARG A 77 -7.40 -10.94 -11.32
C ARG A 77 -6.26 -11.66 -12.03
N LYS A 78 -5.04 -11.46 -11.57
CA LYS A 78 -3.83 -11.94 -12.24
C LYS A 78 -3.06 -12.97 -11.42
N ALA A 79 -3.09 -12.86 -10.10
CA ALA A 79 -2.31 -13.65 -9.18
C ALA A 79 -3.01 -14.98 -8.82
N LYS A 80 -2.21 -15.96 -8.41
CA LYS A 80 -2.71 -17.20 -7.82
C LYS A 80 -3.43 -16.94 -6.50
N GLN A 81 -2.85 -16.10 -5.66
CA GLN A 81 -3.37 -15.74 -4.35
C GLN A 81 -2.96 -14.32 -3.98
N VAL A 82 -3.83 -13.61 -3.27
CA VAL A 82 -3.51 -12.30 -2.68
C VAL A 82 -3.76 -12.35 -1.18
N ILE A 83 -2.80 -11.86 -0.39
CA ILE A 83 -2.93 -11.64 1.05
C ILE A 83 -2.82 -10.13 1.27
N ALA A 84 -3.89 -9.52 1.75
CA ALA A 84 -4.03 -8.08 1.89
C ALA A 84 -4.06 -7.68 3.36
N TYR A 85 -3.26 -6.69 3.74
CA TYR A 85 -3.20 -6.13 5.10
C TYR A 85 -3.79 -4.73 5.10
N GLU A 86 -4.80 -4.52 5.93
CA GLU A 86 -5.42 -3.21 6.15
C GLU A 86 -5.78 -3.02 7.62
N PRO A 87 -5.07 -2.16 8.36
CA PRO A 87 -5.27 -2.02 9.80
C PRO A 87 -6.54 -1.25 10.17
N ASN A 88 -6.98 -0.29 9.35
CA ASN A 88 -8.18 0.48 9.66
C ASN A 88 -9.44 -0.39 9.47
N PRO A 89 -10.23 -0.67 10.54
CA PRO A 89 -11.38 -1.57 10.44
C PRO A 89 -12.43 -1.14 9.40
N ARG A 90 -12.56 0.17 9.16
CA ARG A 90 -13.51 0.70 8.17
C ARG A 90 -13.05 0.40 6.74
N ASN A 91 -11.78 0.62 6.46
CA ASN A 91 -11.18 0.32 5.16
C ASN A 91 -11.14 -1.18 4.92
N PHE A 92 -10.74 -1.95 5.95
CA PHE A 92 -10.79 -3.41 5.94
C PHE A 92 -12.19 -3.93 5.57
N ALA A 93 -13.24 -3.47 6.24
CA ALA A 93 -14.60 -3.89 5.94
C ALA A 93 -14.99 -3.56 4.50
N ARG A 94 -14.58 -2.39 3.99
CA ARG A 94 -14.81 -1.99 2.61
C ARG A 94 -14.01 -2.84 1.61
N CYS A 95 -12.77 -3.16 1.91
CA CYS A 95 -11.95 -4.07 1.12
C CYS A 95 -12.62 -5.44 1.00
N VAL A 96 -13.01 -6.04 2.11
CA VAL A 96 -13.73 -7.33 2.13
C VAL A 96 -15.01 -7.27 1.31
N GLU A 97 -15.78 -6.19 1.41
CA GLU A 97 -17.00 -6.01 0.62
C GLU A 97 -16.70 -5.92 -0.88
N ASN A 98 -15.66 -5.17 -1.27
CA ASN A 98 -15.25 -5.03 -2.67
C ASN A 98 -14.76 -6.37 -3.25
N ILE A 99 -14.05 -7.19 -2.48
CA ILE A 99 -13.67 -8.55 -2.86
C ILE A 99 -14.92 -9.41 -3.12
N ARG A 100 -15.90 -9.38 -2.20
CA ARG A 100 -17.16 -10.14 -2.34
C ARG A 100 -17.99 -9.72 -3.55
N LEU A 101 -18.03 -8.42 -3.88
CA LEU A 101 -18.75 -7.91 -5.07
C LEU A 101 -18.23 -8.48 -6.39
N ASN A 102 -17.01 -9.02 -6.40
CA ASN A 102 -16.34 -9.59 -7.58
C ASN A 102 -16.18 -11.11 -7.50
N ASP A 103 -16.80 -11.77 -6.52
CA ASP A 103 -16.74 -13.21 -6.31
C ASP A 103 -15.31 -13.80 -6.26
N LEU A 104 -14.32 -12.99 -5.85
CA LEU A 104 -12.93 -13.40 -5.75
C LEU A 104 -12.73 -14.38 -4.59
N LYS A 105 -12.18 -15.56 -4.87
CA LYS A 105 -11.94 -16.63 -3.88
C LYS A 105 -10.47 -16.79 -3.51
N ASN A 106 -9.59 -16.09 -4.21
CA ASN A 106 -8.15 -16.16 -4.04
C ASN A 106 -7.58 -14.98 -3.22
N VAL A 107 -8.42 -14.30 -2.44
CA VAL A 107 -8.02 -13.17 -1.60
C VAL A 107 -8.32 -13.45 -0.14
N GLN A 108 -7.31 -13.25 0.71
CA GLN A 108 -7.45 -13.19 2.17
C GLN A 108 -7.13 -11.76 2.63
N VAL A 109 -8.05 -11.13 3.35
CA VAL A 109 -7.85 -9.78 3.92
C VAL A 109 -7.67 -9.90 5.42
N LEU A 110 -6.64 -9.25 5.97
CA LEU A 110 -6.24 -9.31 7.36
C LEU A 110 -6.34 -7.90 7.99
N ASN A 111 -7.12 -7.78 9.08
CA ASN A 111 -7.31 -6.50 9.76
C ASN A 111 -6.18 -6.24 10.76
N ARG A 112 -4.99 -5.97 10.26
CA ARG A 112 -3.77 -5.61 11.00
C ARG A 112 -2.79 -4.89 10.12
N GLY A 113 -1.92 -4.08 10.73
CA GLY A 113 -0.81 -3.43 10.04
C GLY A 113 0.44 -4.30 10.06
N VAL A 114 1.38 -4.00 9.16
CA VAL A 114 2.71 -4.63 9.12
C VAL A 114 3.74 -3.65 9.67
N SER A 115 4.62 -4.12 10.57
CA SER A 115 5.66 -3.31 11.19
C SER A 115 6.88 -4.19 11.56
N ASP A 116 7.81 -3.66 12.33
CA ASP A 116 9.02 -4.38 12.79
C ASP A 116 8.77 -5.39 13.92
N ARG A 117 7.59 -5.38 14.54
CA ARG A 117 7.20 -6.25 15.67
C ARG A 117 5.69 -6.46 15.72
N SER A 118 5.28 -7.44 16.50
CA SER A 118 3.86 -7.63 16.85
C SER A 118 3.50 -6.77 18.07
N GLY A 119 2.25 -6.30 18.10
CA GLY A 119 1.73 -5.44 19.17
C GLY A 119 0.58 -4.56 18.71
N THR A 120 0.49 -3.34 19.28
CA THR A 120 -0.47 -2.30 18.87
C THR A 120 0.23 -0.96 18.67
N ILE A 121 -0.31 -0.13 17.78
CA ILE A 121 0.08 1.27 17.62
C ILE A 121 -1.15 2.15 17.48
N ASN A 122 -0.98 3.45 17.73
CA ASN A 122 -2.00 4.43 17.44
C ASN A 122 -1.88 4.93 16.00
N LEU A 123 -2.90 4.66 15.19
CA LEU A 123 -3.04 5.19 13.86
C LEU A 123 -3.82 6.51 13.90
N THR A 124 -3.20 7.59 13.45
CA THR A 124 -3.90 8.88 13.26
C THR A 124 -4.39 8.96 11.82
N TYR A 125 -5.67 9.22 11.62
CA TYR A 125 -6.26 9.31 10.30
C TYR A 125 -7.33 10.40 10.20
N ASP A 126 -7.61 10.84 8.96
CA ASP A 126 -8.72 11.73 8.66
C ASP A 126 -9.96 10.92 8.25
N PRO A 127 -11.08 11.00 8.99
CA PRO A 127 -12.31 10.31 8.62
C PRO A 127 -12.88 10.72 7.25
N LEU A 128 -12.54 11.90 6.75
CA LEU A 128 -12.95 12.42 5.44
C LEU A 128 -12.00 11.96 4.31
N MET A 129 -10.74 11.62 4.67
CA MET A 129 -9.73 11.10 3.76
C MET A 129 -9.08 9.84 4.38
N PRO A 130 -9.80 8.75 4.48
CA PRO A 130 -9.36 7.57 5.24
C PRO A 130 -8.13 6.85 4.66
N GLY A 131 -7.68 7.21 3.46
CA GLY A 131 -6.40 6.79 2.89
C GLY A 131 -5.19 7.55 3.44
N ALA A 132 -5.41 8.72 4.03
CA ALA A 132 -4.35 9.52 4.63
C ALA A 132 -4.22 9.23 6.14
N GLY A 133 -3.90 8.00 6.49
CA GLY A 133 -3.67 7.58 7.87
C GLY A 133 -2.22 7.18 8.09
N SER A 134 -1.60 7.57 9.21
CA SER A 134 -0.23 7.18 9.54
C SER A 134 -0.06 6.82 11.00
N GLY A 135 0.72 5.78 11.25
CA GLY A 135 1.25 5.41 12.58
C GLY A 135 2.61 6.04 12.88
N GLU A 136 3.21 6.73 11.91
CA GLU A 136 4.45 7.46 12.08
C GLU A 136 4.16 8.84 12.71
N MET A 137 4.90 9.19 13.79
CA MET A 137 4.58 10.36 14.62
C MET A 137 4.62 11.68 13.85
N ALA A 138 5.56 11.89 12.94
CA ALA A 138 5.70 13.14 12.22
C ALA A 138 4.56 13.35 11.21
N ILE A 139 4.19 12.31 10.47
CA ILE A 139 3.05 12.34 9.54
C ILE A 139 1.73 12.46 10.30
N ALA A 140 1.58 11.70 11.41
CA ALA A 140 0.41 11.79 12.28
C ALA A 140 0.21 13.21 12.84
N HIS A 141 1.29 13.88 13.25
CA HIS A 141 1.25 15.28 13.72
C HIS A 141 0.83 16.23 12.58
N GLN A 142 1.33 16.02 11.36
CA GLN A 142 0.94 16.82 10.21
C GLN A 142 -0.54 16.64 9.86
N ILE A 143 -1.06 15.42 9.90
CA ILE A 143 -2.50 15.12 9.74
C ILE A 143 -3.30 15.85 10.83
N SER A 144 -2.93 15.70 12.09
CA SER A 144 -3.64 16.29 13.23
C SER A 144 -3.62 17.82 13.22
N SER A 145 -2.51 18.44 12.79
CA SER A 145 -2.38 19.90 12.71
C SER A 145 -3.12 20.51 11.52
N SER A 146 -3.25 19.75 10.44
CA SER A 146 -3.87 20.21 9.18
C SER A 146 -5.39 20.00 9.17
N ILE A 147 -5.92 19.07 9.99
CA ILE A 147 -7.29 18.59 9.89
C ILE A 147 -7.94 18.58 11.29
N LYS A 148 -8.96 19.43 11.46
CA LYS A 148 -9.70 19.54 12.73
C LYS A 148 -10.47 18.28 13.14
N SER A 149 -10.63 17.29 12.25
CA SER A 149 -11.41 16.05 12.43
C SER A 149 -10.56 14.80 12.56
N SER A 150 -9.22 14.92 12.73
CA SER A 150 -8.36 13.75 12.91
C SER A 150 -8.79 12.88 14.10
N GLN A 151 -8.73 11.56 13.91
CA GLN A 151 -9.05 10.55 14.91
C GLN A 151 -7.87 9.64 15.15
N ASN A 152 -7.72 9.16 16.36
CA ASN A 152 -6.74 8.15 16.73
C ASN A 152 -7.46 6.81 16.92
N LEU A 153 -6.88 5.77 16.36
CA LEU A 153 -7.38 4.42 16.47
C LEU A 153 -6.21 3.50 16.86
N GLU A 154 -6.38 2.75 17.95
CA GLU A 154 -5.44 1.69 18.27
C GLU A 154 -5.66 0.51 17.32
N ILE A 155 -4.60 0.10 16.63
CA ILE A 155 -4.63 -0.96 15.63
C ILE A 155 -3.62 -2.05 15.98
N PRO A 156 -3.94 -3.33 15.71
CA PRO A 156 -2.97 -4.41 15.82
C PRO A 156 -1.93 -4.30 14.69
N ILE A 157 -0.68 -4.58 15.04
CA ILE A 157 0.43 -4.71 14.09
C ILE A 157 1.15 -6.03 14.28
N VAL A 158 1.79 -6.50 13.21
CA VAL A 158 2.59 -7.73 13.20
C VAL A 158 3.90 -7.54 12.45
N SER A 159 4.94 -8.29 12.83
CA SER A 159 6.04 -8.52 11.91
C SER A 159 5.58 -9.52 10.84
N LEU A 160 5.94 -9.26 9.59
CA LEU A 160 5.50 -10.14 8.49
C LEU A 160 6.09 -11.54 8.62
N ASP A 161 7.33 -11.63 9.09
CA ASP A 161 8.01 -12.91 9.32
C ASP A 161 7.30 -13.79 10.34
N ASP A 162 6.80 -13.19 11.44
CA ASP A 162 6.03 -13.91 12.44
C ASP A 162 4.66 -14.27 11.93
N ASP A 163 4.00 -13.34 11.22
CA ASP A 163 2.65 -13.56 10.73
C ASP A 163 2.58 -14.69 9.71
N ILE A 164 3.54 -14.75 8.79
CA ILE A 164 3.67 -15.85 7.83
C ILE A 164 3.85 -17.20 8.59
N SER A 165 4.73 -17.21 9.58
CA SER A 165 5.07 -18.42 10.29
C SER A 165 3.95 -18.93 11.21
N LEU A 166 3.30 -18.01 11.96
CA LEU A 166 2.28 -18.36 12.95
C LEU A 166 0.92 -18.71 12.33
N ASN A 167 0.62 -18.16 11.16
CA ASN A 167 -0.65 -18.35 10.48
C ASN A 167 -0.55 -19.21 9.22
N ASP A 168 0.58 -19.87 8.98
CA ASP A 168 0.85 -20.75 7.83
C ASP A 168 0.46 -20.08 6.50
N LEU A 169 0.84 -18.81 6.36
CA LEU A 169 0.54 -18.06 5.14
C LEU A 169 1.48 -18.48 4.00
N ALA A 170 0.95 -18.52 2.78
CA ALA A 170 1.74 -18.84 1.61
C ALA A 170 2.86 -17.80 1.41
N ALA A 171 4.09 -18.26 1.17
CA ALA A 171 5.24 -17.36 0.98
C ALA A 171 5.01 -16.40 -0.20
N PRO A 172 5.32 -15.09 -0.06
CA PRO A 172 5.10 -14.11 -1.12
C PRO A 172 6.12 -14.23 -2.26
N ASP A 173 5.66 -14.01 -3.48
CA ASP A 173 6.49 -13.78 -4.68
C ASP A 173 6.62 -12.28 -4.99
N LEU A 174 5.62 -11.47 -4.61
CA LEU A 174 5.61 -10.01 -4.71
C LEU A 174 4.99 -9.43 -3.44
N ILE A 175 5.61 -8.39 -2.88
CA ILE A 175 5.04 -7.59 -1.78
C ILE A 175 4.92 -6.15 -2.25
N LYS A 176 3.68 -5.62 -2.30
CA LYS A 176 3.43 -4.18 -2.41
C LYS A 176 3.38 -3.60 -1.00
N ILE A 177 4.05 -2.47 -0.78
CA ILE A 177 4.08 -1.75 0.50
C ILE A 177 3.72 -0.28 0.25
N ASP A 178 2.66 0.17 0.89
CA ASP A 178 2.19 1.55 0.84
C ASP A 178 1.42 1.82 2.14
N ILE A 179 2.12 2.32 3.16
CA ILE A 179 1.67 2.37 4.56
C ILE A 179 2.02 3.69 5.26
N GLU A 180 2.13 4.76 4.45
CA GLU A 180 2.14 6.13 4.94
C GLU A 180 3.22 6.40 6.00
N GLY A 181 4.46 5.98 5.72
CA GLY A 181 5.65 6.30 6.51
C GLY A 181 6.20 5.17 7.40
N LEU A 182 5.58 3.99 7.38
CA LEU A 182 6.07 2.81 8.12
C LEU A 182 6.81 1.79 7.23
N GLU A 183 7.19 2.16 5.99
CA GLU A 183 7.80 1.26 5.00
C GLU A 183 9.10 0.64 5.53
N PHE A 184 9.95 1.46 6.16
CA PHE A 184 11.21 0.96 6.74
C PHE A 184 10.98 -0.01 7.89
N GLN A 185 9.99 0.26 8.77
CA GLN A 185 9.62 -0.63 9.86
C GLN A 185 9.06 -1.95 9.33
N ALA A 186 8.21 -1.91 8.30
CA ALA A 186 7.70 -3.11 7.66
C ALA A 186 8.83 -3.97 7.07
N LEU A 187 9.79 -3.37 6.39
CA LEU A 187 10.97 -4.09 5.87
C LEU A 187 11.81 -4.72 6.99
N LYS A 188 11.96 -4.07 8.12
CA LYS A 188 12.62 -4.65 9.30
C LYS A 188 11.88 -5.88 9.84
N GLY A 189 10.54 -5.88 9.76
CA GLY A 189 9.70 -7.00 10.21
C GLY A 189 9.62 -8.17 9.23
N MET A 190 10.28 -8.09 8.07
CA MET A 190 10.26 -9.15 7.05
C MET A 190 11.65 -9.59 6.59
N GLN A 191 12.69 -9.34 7.38
CA GLN A 191 14.08 -9.62 6.99
C GLN A 191 14.32 -11.09 6.63
N ARG A 192 13.75 -12.04 7.39
CA ARG A 192 13.83 -13.47 7.06
C ARG A 192 13.18 -13.76 5.71
N THR A 193 12.00 -13.20 5.44
CA THR A 193 11.32 -13.32 4.17
C THR A 193 12.16 -12.74 3.02
N LEU A 194 12.78 -11.56 3.22
CA LEU A 194 13.67 -10.95 2.23
C LEU A 194 14.90 -11.82 1.92
N TRP A 195 15.48 -12.47 2.92
CA TRP A 195 16.66 -13.32 2.74
C TRP A 195 16.35 -14.68 2.14
N GLU A 196 15.30 -15.35 2.63
CA GLU A 196 14.98 -16.74 2.30
C GLU A 196 14.08 -16.86 1.06
N ARG A 197 13.05 -16.02 0.95
CA ARG A 197 12.03 -16.10 -0.12
C ARG A 197 12.31 -15.16 -1.27
N ARG A 198 12.97 -14.05 -1.01
CA ARG A 198 13.44 -13.09 -2.03
C ARG A 198 12.30 -12.57 -2.92
N PRO A 199 11.16 -12.15 -2.35
CA PRO A 199 10.07 -11.63 -3.15
C PRO A 199 10.49 -10.35 -3.88
N ASP A 200 9.91 -10.10 -5.04
CA ASP A 200 9.94 -8.76 -5.62
C ASP A 200 9.23 -7.79 -4.67
N LEU A 201 9.66 -6.53 -4.63
CA LEU A 201 9.02 -5.50 -3.81
C LEU A 201 8.56 -4.34 -4.69
N PHE A 202 7.36 -3.83 -4.40
CA PHE A 202 6.85 -2.58 -4.96
C PHE A 202 6.49 -1.66 -3.79
N ILE A 203 7.27 -0.59 -3.59
CA ILE A 203 7.20 0.25 -2.39
C ILE A 203 6.86 1.69 -2.79
N GLU A 204 5.77 2.25 -2.25
CA GLU A 204 5.53 3.68 -2.28
C GLU A 204 6.26 4.34 -1.12
N MET A 205 7.07 5.36 -1.41
CA MET A 205 7.89 6.03 -0.41
C MET A 205 7.17 7.25 0.16
N HIS A 206 7.05 7.32 1.48
CA HIS A 206 6.45 8.43 2.22
C HIS A 206 7.44 9.15 3.11
N GLY A 207 7.04 10.31 3.66
CA GLY A 207 7.77 11.13 4.61
C GLY A 207 7.07 12.47 4.80
N ALA A 208 7.00 12.96 6.04
CA ALA A 208 6.31 14.20 6.40
C ALA A 208 6.96 15.44 5.76
N THR A 209 8.26 15.37 5.51
CA THR A 209 9.02 16.42 4.81
C THR A 209 9.84 15.85 3.66
N PRO A 210 10.25 16.70 2.69
CA PRO A 210 11.14 16.25 1.62
C PRO A 210 12.46 15.64 2.12
N LYS A 211 13.02 16.18 3.21
CA LYS A 211 14.26 15.72 3.81
C LYS A 211 14.06 14.34 4.43
N GLU A 212 13.03 14.20 5.25
CA GLU A 212 12.67 12.94 5.89
C GLU A 212 12.39 11.83 4.88
N LYS A 213 11.66 12.14 3.79
CA LYS A 213 11.44 11.18 2.70
C LYS A 213 12.74 10.66 2.11
N VAL A 214 13.76 11.50 1.97
CA VAL A 214 15.10 11.10 1.50
C VAL A 214 15.79 10.22 2.55
N GLU A 215 15.77 10.62 3.82
CA GLU A 215 16.36 9.85 4.92
C GLU A 215 15.75 8.45 5.06
N ILE A 216 14.42 8.35 4.95
CA ILE A 216 13.72 7.05 4.94
C ILE A 216 14.14 6.22 3.71
N ALA A 217 14.20 6.85 2.53
CA ALA A 217 14.63 6.17 1.31
C ALA A 217 16.08 5.67 1.39
N GLU A 218 16.99 6.42 2.02
CA GLU A 218 18.36 5.98 2.28
C GLU A 218 18.39 4.74 3.19
N ALA A 219 17.63 4.77 4.28
CA ALA A 219 17.55 3.64 5.21
C ALA A 219 16.94 2.38 4.56
N VAL A 220 15.91 2.56 3.71
CA VAL A 220 15.30 1.48 2.92
C VAL A 220 16.31 0.91 1.92
N MET A 221 17.05 1.77 1.21
CA MET A 221 18.08 1.31 0.27
C MET A 221 19.18 0.53 0.98
N ASP A 222 19.69 1.01 2.11
CA ASP A 222 20.75 0.35 2.87
C ASP A 222 20.33 -1.06 3.31
N LEU A 223 19.10 -1.21 3.79
CA LEU A 223 18.56 -2.50 4.18
C LEU A 223 18.43 -3.44 2.97
N LEU A 224 17.84 -2.96 1.88
CA LEU A 224 17.58 -3.76 0.69
C LEU A 224 18.87 -4.13 -0.06
N GLU A 225 19.85 -3.22 -0.17
CA GLU A 225 21.16 -3.50 -0.76
C GLU A 225 21.92 -4.57 0.09
N THR A 226 21.83 -4.50 1.43
CA THR A 226 22.37 -5.53 2.31
C THR A 226 21.74 -6.89 2.03
N CYS A 227 20.44 -6.93 1.75
CA CYS A 227 19.75 -8.14 1.34
C CYS A 227 19.98 -8.52 -0.15
N GLY A 228 20.80 -7.77 -0.88
CA GLY A 228 21.19 -8.06 -2.27
C GLY A 228 20.14 -7.63 -3.32
N TYR A 229 19.25 -6.70 -3.00
CA TYR A 229 18.29 -6.16 -3.94
C TYR A 229 18.89 -5.06 -4.80
N ARG A 230 18.42 -5.00 -6.06
CA ARG A 230 18.60 -3.88 -6.97
C ARG A 230 17.32 -3.04 -6.93
N ILE A 231 17.46 -1.72 -6.91
CA ILE A 231 16.35 -0.79 -6.68
C ILE A 231 16.12 0.05 -7.92
N PHE A 232 14.93 -0.03 -8.49
CA PHE A 232 14.51 0.70 -9.68
C PHE A 232 13.52 1.80 -9.30
N ASP A 233 13.77 3.05 -9.72
CA ASP A 233 12.87 4.19 -9.60
C ASP A 233 11.85 4.15 -10.73
N VAL A 234 10.60 3.90 -10.39
CA VAL A 234 9.51 3.69 -11.34
C VAL A 234 9.19 4.96 -12.12
N GLU A 235 9.20 6.12 -11.46
CA GLU A 235 8.91 7.41 -12.10
C GLU A 235 9.97 7.82 -13.10
N ARG A 236 11.23 7.50 -12.81
CA ARG A 236 12.37 7.91 -13.64
C ARG A 236 12.84 6.84 -14.61
N GLY A 237 12.33 5.60 -14.47
CA GLY A 237 12.66 4.50 -15.35
C GLY A 237 14.14 4.08 -15.30
N ARG A 238 14.79 4.14 -14.13
CA ARG A 238 16.21 3.82 -13.96
C ARG A 238 16.52 3.22 -12.59
N TYR A 239 17.60 2.46 -12.52
CA TYR A 239 18.10 1.98 -11.22
C TYR A 239 18.64 3.13 -10.39
N LEU A 240 18.32 3.08 -9.09
CA LEU A 240 18.87 3.98 -8.09
C LEU A 240 20.24 3.51 -7.63
N THR A 241 21.09 4.49 -7.35
CA THR A 241 22.36 4.34 -6.64
C THR A 241 22.40 5.39 -5.54
N ARG A 242 23.24 5.19 -4.51
CA ARG A 242 23.42 6.20 -3.44
C ARG A 242 23.74 7.60 -4.00
N ALA A 243 24.58 7.68 -5.02
CA ALA A 243 24.94 8.94 -5.68
C ALA A 243 23.75 9.60 -6.37
N SER A 244 22.78 8.80 -6.85
CA SER A 244 21.59 9.32 -7.55
C SER A 244 20.45 9.69 -6.62
N LEU A 245 20.45 9.22 -5.37
CA LEU A 245 19.38 9.50 -4.41
C LEU A 245 19.40 10.96 -3.93
N GLY A 246 20.56 11.50 -3.62
CA GLY A 246 20.91 12.87 -3.22
C GLY A 246 19.75 13.88 -3.05
N ASN A 247 19.37 14.58 -4.12
CA ASN A 247 18.25 15.52 -4.12
C ASN A 247 16.95 14.95 -4.71
N GLN A 248 16.88 13.65 -4.93
CA GLN A 248 15.73 13.01 -5.56
C GLN A 248 14.79 12.47 -4.50
N ARG A 249 13.50 12.71 -4.73
CA ARG A 249 12.42 12.17 -3.89
C ARG A 249 11.80 11.01 -4.67
N PRO A 250 12.17 9.75 -4.39
CA PRO A 250 11.54 8.63 -5.08
C PRO A 250 10.05 8.59 -4.70
N GLY A 251 9.20 8.30 -5.68
CA GLY A 251 7.79 7.99 -5.48
C GLY A 251 7.63 6.51 -5.20
N HIS A 252 7.78 5.71 -6.26
CA HIS A 252 7.66 4.25 -6.18
C HIS A 252 9.00 3.58 -6.52
N LEU A 253 9.34 2.58 -5.72
CA LEU A 253 10.51 1.73 -5.91
C LEU A 253 10.06 0.33 -6.31
N TYR A 254 10.69 -0.24 -7.33
CA TYR A 254 10.59 -1.67 -7.62
C TYR A 254 11.94 -2.33 -7.34
N CYS A 255 11.94 -3.31 -6.45
CA CYS A 255 13.16 -3.92 -5.96
C CYS A 255 13.16 -5.42 -6.26
N THR A 256 14.22 -5.89 -6.91
CA THR A 256 14.40 -7.30 -7.31
C THR A 256 15.76 -7.82 -6.92
N ARG A 257 15.86 -9.14 -6.78
CA ARG A 257 17.15 -9.85 -6.70
C ARG A 257 17.36 -10.67 -7.96
N ASP A 258 18.60 -10.69 -8.45
CA ASP A 258 19.04 -11.54 -9.57
C ASP A 258 19.05 -13.02 -9.16
#